data_add2ad9bcc08be2212de1cda238b8984
#
_entry.id   add2ad9bcc08be2212de1cda238b8984
#
_cell.length_a   1.000
_cell.length_b   1.000
_cell.length_c   1.000
_cell.angle_alpha   90.00
_cell.angle_beta   90.00
_cell.angle_gamma   90.00
#
_symmetry.space_group_name_H-M   'P 1'
#
loop_
_entity.id
_entity.type
_entity.pdbx_description
1 polymer ?
#
loop_
_entity_poly.entity_id
_entity_poly.type
_entity_poly.pdbx_seq_one_letter_code
_entity_poly.pdbx_strand_id
1 'polypeptide(L)'
;MSDIPIDVLPGGTRRNEVLHPSGWPQPKGYANGIKAHGDLLFIGGLVGWDENGRFPPDFLGQTRQLLRNIAAVLAEGGAAPQHIVRMTWYVRDMDEYLRARPALGEVYREVMGDHYPAMALVGVTRLVEPQARLEIETTAVVPE
;
A
#
# COMPACT_ATOMS: atom_id res chain seq x y z
N MET A 1 16.51 -22.56 5.39
CA MET A 1 15.79 -21.54 6.16
C MET A 1 16.74 -20.86 7.11
N SER A 2 16.70 -19.58 7.22
CA SER A 2 17.56 -18.85 8.14
C SER A 2 17.12 -19.08 9.59
N ASP A 3 18.07 -19.33 10.48
CA ASP A 3 17.78 -19.44 11.90
C ASP A 3 17.69 -18.06 12.56
N ILE A 4 18.03 -17.00 11.82
CA ILE A 4 17.96 -15.63 12.32
C ILE A 4 16.59 -15.08 11.98
N PRO A 5 15.80 -14.58 12.97
CA PRO A 5 14.53 -13.94 12.68
C PRO A 5 14.73 -12.80 11.69
N ILE A 6 13.93 -12.79 10.62
CA ILE A 6 14.08 -11.78 9.57
C ILE A 6 13.58 -10.40 9.99
N ASP A 7 12.84 -10.33 11.09
CA ASP A 7 12.36 -9.07 11.66
C ASP A 7 13.39 -8.40 12.59
N VAL A 8 14.55 -9.01 12.78
CA VAL A 8 15.60 -8.45 13.62
C VAL A 8 16.86 -8.21 12.80
N LEU A 9 17.26 -6.96 12.70
CA LEU A 9 18.49 -6.57 12.02
C LEU A 9 19.69 -6.65 12.96
N PRO A 10 20.92 -6.73 12.43
CA PRO A 10 22.12 -6.63 13.24
C PRO A 10 22.06 -5.40 14.14
N GLY A 11 22.42 -5.53 15.39
CA GLY A 11 22.33 -4.45 16.37
C GLY A 11 21.00 -4.40 17.11
N GLY A 12 20.10 -5.37 16.86
CA GLY A 12 18.83 -5.47 17.57
C GLY A 12 17.69 -4.66 16.96
N THR A 13 17.93 -4.00 15.83
CA THR A 13 16.86 -3.26 15.13
C THR A 13 15.89 -4.24 14.48
N ARG A 14 14.60 -4.09 14.77
CA ARG A 14 13.56 -4.94 14.18
C ARG A 14 13.08 -4.38 12.85
N ARG A 15 12.50 -5.25 12.05
CA ARG A 15 11.75 -4.88 10.86
C ARG A 15 10.55 -5.80 10.70
N ASN A 16 9.59 -5.36 9.89
CA ASN A 16 8.41 -6.16 9.62
C ASN A 16 8.78 -7.38 8.78
N GLU A 17 8.15 -8.51 9.08
CA GLU A 17 8.47 -9.79 8.47
C GLU A 17 7.41 -10.21 7.49
N VAL A 18 7.83 -10.45 6.24
CA VAL A 18 6.92 -10.97 5.20
C VAL A 18 6.73 -12.46 5.43
N LEU A 19 5.47 -12.89 5.48
CA LEU A 19 5.10 -14.30 5.70
C LEU A 19 4.74 -14.93 4.37
N HIS A 20 5.43 -16.04 4.07
CA HIS A 20 5.20 -16.78 2.84
C HIS A 20 5.33 -18.27 3.13
N PRO A 21 4.21 -19.03 3.11
CA PRO A 21 4.27 -20.47 3.35
C PRO A 21 5.09 -21.18 2.30
N SER A 22 5.87 -22.18 2.75
CA SER A 22 6.70 -22.99 1.86
C SER A 22 5.82 -23.69 0.82
N GLY A 23 6.26 -23.65 -0.43
CA GLY A 23 5.56 -24.30 -1.53
C GLY A 23 4.45 -23.48 -2.17
N TRP A 24 4.10 -22.34 -1.61
CA TRP A 24 3.12 -21.46 -2.24
C TRP A 24 3.72 -20.70 -3.40
N PRO A 25 2.93 -20.43 -4.45
CA PRO A 25 3.41 -19.57 -5.54
C PRO A 25 3.84 -18.21 -5.00
N GLN A 26 4.90 -17.66 -5.59
CA GLN A 26 5.37 -16.33 -5.21
C GLN A 26 4.33 -15.28 -5.58
N PRO A 27 3.83 -14.48 -4.62
CA PRO A 27 2.87 -13.43 -4.94
C PRO A 27 3.52 -12.32 -5.78
N LYS A 28 2.72 -11.71 -6.65
CA LYS A 28 3.19 -10.62 -7.52
C LYS A 28 2.44 -9.35 -7.16
N GLY A 29 3.18 -8.34 -6.70
CA GLY A 29 2.61 -7.05 -6.35
C GLY A 29 1.91 -6.99 -5.00
N TYR A 30 2.06 -8.03 -4.17
CA TYR A 30 1.50 -8.07 -2.82
C TYR A 30 2.25 -9.09 -1.97
N ALA A 31 2.03 -9.05 -0.65
CA ALA A 31 2.47 -10.10 0.25
C ALA A 31 1.25 -10.87 0.76
N ASN A 32 1.41 -12.16 1.06
CA ASN A 32 0.32 -12.96 1.63
C ASN A 32 0.02 -12.56 3.07
N GLY A 33 1.04 -12.18 3.82
CA GLY A 33 0.89 -11.73 5.19
C GLY A 33 2.13 -11.01 5.66
N ILE A 34 1.99 -10.21 6.70
CA ILE A 34 3.11 -9.54 7.35
C ILE A 34 2.94 -9.65 8.85
N LYS A 35 4.02 -10.03 9.53
CA LYS A 35 4.10 -10.03 10.99
C LYS A 35 4.85 -8.77 11.41
N ALA A 36 4.27 -8.01 12.34
CA ALA A 36 4.83 -6.73 12.72
C ALA A 36 4.68 -6.49 14.21
N HIS A 37 5.58 -5.67 14.75
CA HIS A 37 5.57 -5.23 16.14
C HIS A 37 6.19 -3.85 16.21
N GLY A 38 5.50 -2.89 16.81
CA GLY A 38 6.00 -1.53 16.94
C GLY A 38 4.85 -0.54 17.04
N ASP A 39 5.13 0.70 16.66
CA ASP A 39 4.14 1.77 16.64
C ASP A 39 3.22 1.61 15.43
N LEU A 40 1.92 1.64 15.70
CA LEU A 40 0.91 1.47 14.66
C LEU A 40 0.42 2.81 14.14
N LEU A 41 0.34 2.92 12.82
CA LEU A 41 -0.26 4.07 12.15
C LEU A 41 -1.46 3.59 11.35
N PHE A 42 -2.59 4.23 11.56
CA PHE A 42 -3.82 3.92 10.84
C PHE A 42 -4.16 5.09 9.93
N ILE A 43 -4.09 4.86 8.63
CA ILE A 43 -4.44 5.88 7.63
C ILE A 43 -5.82 5.54 7.11
N GLY A 44 -6.74 6.48 7.24
CA GLY A 44 -8.10 6.31 6.75
C GLY A 44 -8.14 6.15 5.24
N GLY A 45 -9.33 5.90 4.71
CA GLY A 45 -9.50 5.83 3.26
C GLY A 45 -9.18 7.17 2.63
N LEU A 46 -8.16 7.19 1.77
CA LEU A 46 -7.76 8.37 1.02
C LEU A 46 -8.11 8.19 -0.45
N VAL A 47 -8.33 9.30 -1.12
CA VAL A 47 -8.59 9.34 -2.55
C VAL A 47 -7.51 10.16 -3.26
N GLY A 48 -7.54 10.19 -4.58
CA GLY A 48 -6.47 10.77 -5.38
C GLY A 48 -6.61 12.26 -5.66
N TRP A 49 -7.10 13.04 -4.70
CA TRP A 49 -7.10 14.50 -4.87
C TRP A 49 -5.77 15.10 -4.41
N ASP A 50 -5.43 16.24 -4.99
CA ASP A 50 -4.27 17.00 -4.57
C ASP A 50 -4.63 17.93 -3.40
N GLU A 51 -3.66 18.74 -2.97
CA GLU A 51 -3.83 19.66 -1.84
C GLU A 51 -4.87 20.76 -2.09
N ASN A 52 -5.28 20.94 -3.35
CA ASN A 52 -6.34 21.87 -3.73
C ASN A 52 -7.69 21.16 -3.93
N GLY A 53 -7.77 19.87 -3.61
CA GLY A 53 -8.98 19.08 -3.77
C GLY A 53 -9.29 18.68 -5.22
N ARG A 54 -8.30 18.76 -6.10
CA ARG A 54 -8.47 18.44 -7.51
C ARG A 54 -8.04 17.01 -7.81
N PHE A 55 -8.83 16.34 -8.65
CA PHE A 55 -8.54 14.97 -9.07
C PHE A 55 -7.88 14.96 -10.43
N PRO A 56 -6.80 14.18 -10.61
CA PRO A 56 -6.35 13.84 -11.97
C PRO A 56 -7.49 13.19 -12.75
N PRO A 57 -7.53 13.35 -14.08
CA PRO A 57 -8.68 12.87 -14.87
C PRO A 57 -8.72 11.36 -15.08
N ASP A 58 -7.61 10.66 -14.94
CA ASP A 58 -7.54 9.23 -15.22
C ASP A 58 -7.16 8.40 -13.99
N PHE A 59 -7.35 7.09 -14.12
CA PHE A 59 -7.11 6.14 -13.03
C PHE A 59 -5.65 6.16 -12.57
N LEU A 60 -4.70 6.11 -13.50
CA LEU A 60 -3.27 6.08 -13.15
C LEU A 60 -2.83 7.36 -12.48
N GLY A 61 -3.30 8.51 -12.97
CA GLY A 61 -3.00 9.80 -12.35
C GLY A 61 -3.55 9.88 -10.94
N GLN A 62 -4.79 9.43 -10.73
CA GLN A 62 -5.39 9.38 -9.40
C GLN A 62 -4.64 8.43 -8.49
N THR A 63 -4.22 7.28 -8.99
CA THR A 63 -3.45 6.32 -8.21
C THR A 63 -2.12 6.91 -7.76
N ARG A 64 -1.40 7.54 -8.67
CA ARG A 64 -0.12 8.18 -8.32
C ARG A 64 -0.30 9.24 -7.24
N GLN A 65 -1.30 10.11 -7.41
CA GLN A 65 -1.57 11.15 -6.42
C GLN A 65 -1.97 10.54 -5.07
N LEU A 66 -2.82 9.51 -5.10
CA LEU A 66 -3.28 8.85 -3.88
C LEU A 66 -2.11 8.22 -3.12
N LEU A 67 -1.21 7.52 -3.82
CA LEU A 67 -0.04 6.92 -3.19
C LEU A 67 0.88 7.99 -2.59
N ARG A 68 1.03 9.13 -3.26
CA ARG A 68 1.77 10.28 -2.71
C ARG A 68 1.09 10.84 -1.46
N ASN A 69 -0.23 10.89 -1.45
CA ASN A 69 -0.98 11.32 -0.27
C ASN A 69 -0.73 10.37 0.91
N ILE A 70 -0.75 9.07 0.66
CA ILE A 70 -0.44 8.07 1.69
C ILE A 70 0.98 8.27 2.22
N ALA A 71 1.95 8.45 1.32
CA ALA A 71 3.34 8.68 1.72
C ALA A 71 3.49 9.94 2.59
N ALA A 72 2.73 11.00 2.27
CA ALA A 72 2.75 12.23 3.05
C ALA A 72 2.21 12.01 4.47
N VAL A 73 1.12 11.26 4.61
CA VAL A 73 0.56 10.95 5.93
C VAL A 73 1.50 10.04 6.72
N LEU A 74 2.13 9.05 6.06
CA LEU A 74 3.14 8.21 6.71
C LEU A 74 4.27 9.06 7.28
N ALA A 75 4.76 10.02 6.50
CA ALA A 75 5.86 10.89 6.94
C ALA A 75 5.50 11.70 8.18
N GLU A 76 4.26 12.15 8.31
CA GLU A 76 3.78 12.85 9.50
C GLU A 76 3.87 11.96 10.75
N GLY A 77 3.71 10.68 10.60
CA GLY A 77 3.83 9.71 11.70
C GLY A 77 5.23 9.15 11.89
N GLY A 78 6.23 9.68 11.19
CA GLY A 78 7.59 9.16 11.27
C GLY A 78 7.79 7.83 10.57
N ALA A 79 6.93 7.52 9.60
CA ALA A 79 6.96 6.27 8.86
C ALA A 79 7.26 6.51 7.37
N ALA A 80 7.51 5.43 6.67
CA ALA A 80 7.82 5.43 5.25
C ALA A 80 7.11 4.24 4.58
N PRO A 81 7.06 4.18 3.24
CA PRO A 81 6.35 3.10 2.56
C PRO A 81 6.75 1.69 2.99
N GLN A 82 8.02 1.44 3.31
CA GLN A 82 8.45 0.11 3.78
C GLN A 82 7.82 -0.31 5.10
N HIS A 83 7.20 0.60 5.83
CA HIS A 83 6.51 0.29 7.08
C HIS A 83 5.06 -0.12 6.89
N ILE A 84 4.51 0.00 5.68
CA ILE A 84 3.14 -0.40 5.39
C ILE A 84 3.01 -1.92 5.54
N VAL A 85 2.02 -2.35 6.32
CA VAL A 85 1.75 -3.77 6.54
C VAL A 85 0.48 -4.24 5.86
N ARG A 86 -0.46 -3.34 5.59
CA ARG A 86 -1.72 -3.68 4.95
C ARG A 86 -2.26 -2.52 4.14
N MET A 87 -2.77 -2.81 2.96
CA MET A 87 -3.55 -1.87 2.15
C MET A 87 -4.81 -2.57 1.65
N THR A 88 -5.91 -1.86 1.67
CA THR A 88 -7.13 -2.29 1.00
C THR A 88 -7.49 -1.25 -0.05
N TRP A 89 -7.61 -1.72 -1.28
CA TRP A 89 -7.93 -0.89 -2.43
C TRP A 89 -9.39 -1.11 -2.80
N TYR A 90 -10.13 -0.02 -2.92
CA TYR A 90 -11.52 -0.01 -3.33
C TYR A 90 -11.60 0.67 -4.69
N VAL A 91 -12.00 -0.07 -5.73
CA VAL A 91 -12.11 0.49 -7.08
C VAL A 91 -13.56 0.47 -7.52
N ARG A 92 -14.02 1.56 -8.13
CA ARG A 92 -15.41 1.63 -8.57
C ARG A 92 -15.63 0.95 -9.93
N ASP A 93 -14.59 0.78 -10.73
CA ASP A 93 -14.63 0.12 -12.03
C ASP A 93 -13.50 -0.89 -12.13
N MET A 94 -13.82 -2.16 -11.93
CA MET A 94 -12.83 -3.23 -11.95
C MET A 94 -12.17 -3.38 -13.32
N ASP A 95 -12.92 -3.16 -14.41
CA ASP A 95 -12.35 -3.26 -15.75
C ASP A 95 -11.31 -2.17 -16.01
N GLU A 96 -11.54 -0.98 -15.50
CA GLU A 96 -10.59 0.12 -15.56
C GLU A 96 -9.28 -0.26 -14.86
N TYR A 97 -9.40 -0.81 -13.65
CA TYR A 97 -8.24 -1.28 -12.91
C TYR A 97 -7.48 -2.37 -13.69
N LEU A 98 -8.20 -3.36 -14.21
CA LEU A 98 -7.57 -4.47 -14.92
C LEU A 98 -6.84 -4.00 -16.19
N ARG A 99 -7.39 -3.02 -16.90
CA ARG A 99 -6.72 -2.44 -18.07
C ARG A 99 -5.46 -1.66 -17.68
N ALA A 100 -5.45 -1.07 -16.49
CA ALA A 100 -4.33 -0.25 -16.01
C ALA A 100 -3.19 -1.08 -15.43
N ARG A 101 -3.40 -2.37 -15.13
CA ARG A 101 -2.43 -3.19 -14.39
C ARG A 101 -0.99 -3.14 -14.90
N PRO A 102 -0.72 -3.22 -16.21
CA PRO A 102 0.68 -3.19 -16.66
C PRO A 102 1.41 -1.91 -16.27
N ALA A 103 0.76 -0.77 -16.40
CA ALA A 103 1.36 0.52 -16.04
C ALA A 103 1.29 0.80 -14.54
N LEU A 104 0.33 0.17 -13.85
CA LEU A 104 0.10 0.39 -12.42
C LEU A 104 1.30 -0.01 -11.58
N GLY A 105 1.96 -1.11 -11.93
CA GLY A 105 3.16 -1.57 -11.23
C GLY A 105 4.28 -0.53 -11.24
N GLU A 106 4.45 0.17 -12.36
CA GLU A 106 5.46 1.22 -12.46
C GLU A 106 5.09 2.41 -11.58
N VAL A 107 3.82 2.83 -11.60
CA VAL A 107 3.31 3.91 -10.77
C VAL A 107 3.49 3.56 -9.29
N TYR A 108 3.17 2.34 -8.91
CA TYR A 108 3.34 1.87 -7.54
C TYR A 108 4.80 1.95 -7.11
N ARG A 109 5.71 1.38 -7.89
CA ARG A 109 7.15 1.38 -7.56
C ARG A 109 7.74 2.79 -7.52
N GLU A 110 7.24 3.69 -8.35
CA GLU A 110 7.69 5.08 -8.37
C GLU A 110 7.50 5.74 -6.99
N VAL A 111 6.39 5.46 -6.31
CA VAL A 111 6.04 6.11 -5.04
C VAL A 111 6.40 5.24 -3.84
N MET A 112 6.12 3.94 -3.91
CA MET A 112 6.24 3.01 -2.78
C MET A 112 7.54 2.19 -2.78
N GLY A 113 8.29 2.20 -3.88
CA GLY A 113 9.46 1.35 -4.02
C GLY A 113 9.08 -0.11 -4.22
N ASP A 114 10.00 -1.02 -3.89
CA ASP A 114 9.80 -2.46 -4.10
C ASP A 114 9.15 -3.15 -2.90
N HIS A 115 8.52 -2.40 -2.04
CA HIS A 115 7.84 -2.96 -0.87
C HIS A 115 6.38 -3.26 -1.19
N TYR A 116 5.96 -4.50 -0.96
CA TYR A 116 4.59 -4.96 -1.21
C TYR A 116 3.99 -5.49 0.09
N PRO A 117 3.02 -4.77 0.68
CA PRO A 117 2.37 -5.22 1.90
C PRO A 117 1.30 -6.27 1.62
N ALA A 118 0.70 -6.79 2.69
CA ALA A 118 -0.52 -7.57 2.56
C ALA A 118 -1.60 -6.68 1.92
N MET A 119 -2.25 -7.18 0.89
CA MET A 119 -3.22 -6.38 0.12
C MET A 119 -4.51 -7.12 -0.15
N ALA A 120 -5.58 -6.35 -0.20
CA ALA A 120 -6.85 -6.76 -0.80
C ALA A 120 -7.26 -5.67 -1.79
N LEU A 121 -7.87 -6.05 -2.89
CA LEU A 121 -8.43 -5.12 -3.85
C LEU A 121 -9.82 -5.61 -4.24
N VAL A 122 -10.82 -4.76 -4.04
CA VAL A 122 -12.22 -5.12 -4.25
C VAL A 122 -12.94 -4.04 -5.06
N GLY A 123 -13.90 -4.47 -5.87
CA GLY A 123 -14.78 -3.54 -6.56
C GLY A 123 -15.92 -3.11 -5.64
N VAL A 124 -16.28 -1.84 -5.71
CA VAL A 124 -17.38 -1.27 -4.94
C VAL A 124 -18.35 -0.57 -5.88
N THR A 125 -19.60 -0.44 -5.45
CA THR A 125 -20.62 0.18 -6.29
C THR A 125 -20.46 1.69 -6.42
N ARG A 126 -19.98 2.34 -5.37
CA ARG A 126 -19.81 3.80 -5.33
C ARG A 126 -18.75 4.17 -4.30
N LEU A 127 -18.15 5.34 -4.50
CA LEU A 127 -17.32 5.99 -3.50
C LEU A 127 -18.00 7.29 -3.09
N VAL A 128 -17.70 7.78 -1.88
CA VAL A 128 -18.31 9.02 -1.39
C VAL A 128 -17.98 10.19 -2.30
N GLU A 129 -16.73 10.27 -2.76
CA GLU A 129 -16.31 11.33 -3.68
C GLU A 129 -16.67 10.92 -5.11
N PRO A 130 -17.58 11.64 -5.80
CA PRO A 130 -18.04 11.23 -7.13
C PRO A 130 -16.92 11.18 -8.18
N GLN A 131 -15.88 11.98 -8.02
CA GLN A 131 -14.77 12.03 -8.97
C GLN A 131 -13.71 10.96 -8.69
N ALA A 132 -13.75 10.34 -7.51
CA ALA A 132 -12.77 9.33 -7.15
C ALA A 132 -13.00 8.04 -7.94
N ARG A 133 -11.94 7.52 -8.53
CA ARG A 133 -11.95 6.23 -9.23
C ARG A 133 -11.52 5.09 -8.33
N LEU A 134 -10.79 5.43 -7.26
CA LEU A 134 -10.37 4.45 -6.26
C LEU A 134 -10.16 5.16 -4.92
N GLU A 135 -10.13 4.33 -3.89
CA GLU A 135 -9.85 4.73 -2.51
C GLU A 135 -8.95 3.66 -1.89
N ILE A 136 -8.01 4.05 -1.05
CA ILE A 136 -7.11 3.11 -0.37
C ILE A 136 -7.05 3.45 1.10
N GLU A 137 -7.22 2.42 1.95
CA GLU A 137 -6.93 2.54 3.38
C GLU A 137 -5.66 1.76 3.69
N THR A 138 -4.89 2.22 4.66
CA THR A 138 -3.54 1.73 4.90
C THR A 138 -3.26 1.61 6.40
N THR A 139 -2.58 0.53 6.77
CA THR A 139 -2.02 0.38 8.12
C THR A 139 -0.52 0.21 8.00
N ALA A 140 0.23 0.89 8.84
CA ALA A 140 1.69 0.78 8.89
C ALA A 140 2.13 0.49 10.31
N VAL A 141 3.28 -0.15 10.44
CA VAL A 141 3.91 -0.42 11.75
C VAL A 141 5.37 -0.02 11.64
N VAL A 142 5.79 0.90 12.48
CA VAL A 142 7.19 1.29 12.59
C VAL A 142 7.82 0.38 13.64
N PRO A 143 8.76 -0.52 13.26
CA PRO A 143 9.36 -1.44 14.20
C PRO A 143 10.13 -0.73 15.31
N GLU A 144 10.10 -1.31 16.48
CA GLU A 144 10.88 -0.83 17.62
C GLU A 144 12.36 -1.11 17.47
#